data_ec451bf7ec0e736e36615ecf88117750
#
_entry.id   ec451bf7ec0e736e36615ecf88117750
#
_cell.length_a   1.000
_cell.length_b   1.000
_cell.length_c   1.000
_cell.angle_alpha   90.00
_cell.angle_beta   90.00
_cell.angle_gamma   90.00
#
_symmetry.space_group_name_H-M   'P 1'
#
loop_
_entity.id
_entity.type
_entity.pdbx_description
1 polymer ?
#
loop_
_entity_poly.entity_id
_entity_poly.type
_entity_poly.pdbx_seq_one_letter_code
_entity_poly.pdbx_strand_id
1 'polypeptide(L)'
;LRGIFDQSNVGIVIAGEPKLESDIKTVLERFANRIDFCYKLHGLSKAELKDYLEDWDIEEDAAEELAVRAFSARTGCFRLLDRTINNVLRVMKAHGEYTVTLKMVQEASGMMML
;
A
#
# COMPACT_ATOMS: atom_id res chain seq x y z
N LEU A 1 26.36 -1.64 11.49
CA LEU A 1 25.09 -2.33 11.68
C LEU A 1 25.28 -3.74 12.23
N ARG A 2 26.14 -4.53 11.60
CA ARG A 2 26.50 -5.87 12.08
C ARG A 2 27.07 -5.87 13.49
N GLY A 3 27.98 -4.93 13.80
CA GLY A 3 28.54 -4.79 15.11
C GLY A 3 27.52 -4.49 16.19
N ILE A 4 26.51 -3.68 15.88
CA ILE A 4 25.40 -3.38 16.79
C ILE A 4 24.60 -4.65 17.07
N PHE A 5 24.26 -5.41 16.04
CA PHE A 5 23.51 -6.66 16.17
C PHE A 5 24.26 -7.70 16.98
N ASP A 6 25.56 -7.88 16.74
CA ASP A 6 26.38 -8.89 17.41
C ASP A 6 26.68 -8.57 18.87
N GLN A 7 26.72 -7.29 19.24
CA GLN A 7 27.12 -6.83 20.57
C GLN A 7 25.98 -6.48 21.51
N SER A 8 24.75 -6.45 21.00
CA SER A 8 23.57 -6.09 21.79
C SER A 8 22.40 -7.03 21.53
N ASN A 9 21.51 -7.14 22.52
CA ASN A 9 20.30 -7.95 22.43
C ASN A 9 19.15 -7.15 21.81
N VAL A 10 19.40 -6.53 20.63
CA VAL A 10 18.37 -5.77 19.91
C VAL A 10 17.99 -6.47 18.62
N GLY A 11 16.73 -6.38 18.27
CA GLY A 11 16.26 -6.78 16.97
C GLY A 11 16.49 -5.66 15.97
N ILE A 12 16.92 -6.01 14.77
CA ILE A 12 17.15 -5.06 13.68
C ILE A 12 16.25 -5.45 12.51
N VAL A 13 15.51 -4.47 11.99
CA VAL A 13 14.71 -4.61 10.78
C VAL A 13 15.30 -3.72 9.70
N ILE A 14 15.58 -4.31 8.54
CA ILE A 14 16.07 -3.59 7.37
C ILE A 14 14.97 -3.62 6.32
N ALA A 15 14.60 -2.46 5.80
CA ALA A 15 13.60 -2.33 4.76
C ALA A 15 14.15 -1.53 3.59
N GLY A 16 13.76 -1.89 2.39
CA GLY A 16 14.22 -1.21 1.19
C GLY A 16 13.47 -1.65 -0.05
N GLU A 17 13.91 -1.18 -1.19
CA GLU A 17 13.37 -1.54 -2.49
C GLU A 17 13.61 -3.03 -2.82
N PRO A 18 12.94 -3.59 -3.85
CA PRO A 18 13.08 -5.01 -4.22
C PRO A 18 14.51 -5.48 -4.43
N LYS A 19 15.39 -4.57 -4.79
CA LYS A 19 16.82 -4.84 -5.00
C LYS A 19 17.59 -5.10 -3.70
N LEU A 20 17.05 -4.76 -2.54
CA LEU A 20 17.73 -4.84 -1.25
C LEU A 20 18.24 -6.25 -0.95
N GLU A 21 17.42 -7.27 -1.16
CA GLU A 21 17.81 -8.67 -0.91
C GLU A 21 19.04 -9.06 -1.74
N SER A 22 19.00 -8.75 -3.03
CA SER A 22 20.11 -9.01 -3.94
C SER A 22 21.37 -8.25 -3.54
N ASP A 23 21.23 -6.99 -3.17
CA ASP A 23 22.36 -6.16 -2.73
C ASP A 23 23.00 -6.73 -1.46
N ILE A 24 22.21 -7.17 -0.49
CA ILE A 24 22.69 -7.79 0.74
C ILE A 24 23.44 -9.09 0.43
N LYS A 25 22.88 -9.95 -0.40
CA LYS A 25 23.51 -11.21 -0.79
C LYS A 25 24.83 -11.02 -1.54
N THR A 26 24.89 -10.01 -2.39
CA THR A 26 26.06 -9.76 -3.24
C THR A 26 27.19 -9.06 -2.48
N VAL A 27 26.85 -8.04 -1.69
CA VAL A 27 27.85 -7.17 -1.03
C VAL A 27 28.21 -7.66 0.37
N LEU A 28 27.23 -8.24 1.09
CA LEU A 28 27.38 -8.61 2.50
C LEU A 28 26.94 -10.07 2.73
N GLU A 29 27.57 -10.99 2.02
CA GLU A 29 27.24 -12.42 2.11
C GLU A 29 27.19 -12.94 3.55
N ARG A 30 28.17 -12.58 4.38
CA ARG A 30 28.20 -12.96 5.79
C ARG A 30 27.03 -12.40 6.58
N PHE A 31 26.56 -11.20 6.20
CA PHE A 31 25.42 -10.56 6.84
C PHE A 31 24.13 -11.28 6.47
N ALA A 32 24.00 -11.73 5.23
CA ALA A 32 22.81 -12.45 4.76
C ALA A 32 22.55 -13.72 5.60
N ASN A 33 23.60 -14.41 6.04
CA ASN A 33 23.48 -15.60 6.89
C ASN A 33 22.97 -15.31 8.30
N ARG A 34 22.90 -14.06 8.70
CA ARG A 34 22.39 -13.62 10.01
C ARG A 34 20.96 -13.11 9.95
N ILE A 35 20.35 -13.12 8.77
CA ILE A 35 18.96 -12.72 8.58
C ILE A 35 18.07 -13.93 8.84
N ASP A 36 17.31 -13.87 9.92
CA ASP A 36 16.41 -14.94 10.31
C ASP A 36 15.13 -14.95 9.50
N PHE A 37 14.70 -13.79 9.03
CA PHE A 37 13.44 -13.64 8.35
C PHE A 37 13.54 -12.61 7.23
N CYS A 38 13.11 -13.00 6.03
CA CYS A 38 13.04 -12.11 4.86
C CYS A 38 11.64 -12.16 4.29
N TYR A 39 10.98 -11.01 4.25
CA TYR A 39 9.63 -10.89 3.72
C TYR A 39 9.59 -9.92 2.55
N LYS A 40 9.05 -10.37 1.44
CA LYS A 40 8.81 -9.54 0.26
C LYS A 40 7.38 -9.03 0.28
N LEU A 41 7.24 -7.72 0.30
CA LEU A 41 5.93 -7.10 0.17
C LEU A 41 5.44 -7.25 -1.28
N HIS A 42 4.23 -7.71 -1.42
CA HIS A 42 3.55 -7.77 -2.70
C HIS A 42 2.59 -6.59 -2.85
N GLY A 43 2.11 -6.38 -4.07
CA GLY A 43 1.05 -5.42 -4.32
C GLY A 43 -0.24 -5.81 -3.59
N LEU A 44 -1.18 -4.87 -3.54
CA LEU A 44 -2.47 -5.05 -2.90
C LEU A 44 -3.24 -6.25 -3.48
N SER A 45 -3.71 -7.15 -2.63
CA SER A 45 -4.58 -8.25 -3.03
C SER A 45 -6.05 -7.83 -2.99
N LYS A 46 -6.93 -8.59 -3.64
CA LYS A 46 -8.39 -8.34 -3.59
C LYS A 46 -8.94 -8.48 -2.18
N ALA A 47 -8.42 -9.44 -1.40
CA ALA A 47 -8.83 -9.65 -0.02
C ALA A 47 -8.43 -8.46 0.87
N GLU A 48 -7.22 -7.96 0.70
CA GLU A 48 -6.74 -6.77 1.42
C GLU A 48 -7.54 -5.53 1.06
N LEU A 49 -7.90 -5.35 -0.21
CA LEU A 49 -8.76 -4.25 -0.64
C LEU A 49 -10.13 -4.33 0.03
N LYS A 50 -10.72 -5.51 0.07
CA LYS A 50 -12.01 -5.74 0.72
C LYS A 50 -11.94 -5.39 2.21
N ASP A 51 -10.91 -5.86 2.90
CA ASP A 51 -10.69 -5.56 4.32
C ASP A 51 -10.51 -4.06 4.56
N TYR A 52 -9.77 -3.39 3.69
CA TYR A 52 -9.55 -1.94 3.78
C TYR A 52 -10.84 -1.15 3.63
N LEU A 53 -11.75 -1.58 2.75
CA LEU A 53 -13.01 -0.90 2.47
C LEU A 53 -14.15 -1.32 3.39
N GLU A 54 -13.96 -2.33 4.24
CA GLU A 54 -15.02 -2.90 5.08
C GLU A 54 -15.64 -1.88 6.03
N ASP A 55 -14.83 -0.98 6.58
CA ASP A 55 -15.28 0.03 7.53
C ASP A 55 -15.91 1.26 6.88
N TRP A 56 -15.97 1.29 5.55
CA TRP A 56 -16.49 2.42 4.80
C TRP A 56 -17.92 2.14 4.33
N ASP A 57 -18.76 3.17 4.37
CA ASP A 57 -20.06 3.12 3.75
C ASP A 57 -19.92 3.44 2.27
N ILE A 58 -19.79 2.39 1.47
CA ILE A 58 -19.49 2.48 0.04
C ILE A 58 -20.52 1.70 -0.76
N GLU A 59 -21.08 2.32 -1.80
CA GLU A 59 -21.92 1.63 -2.77
C GLU A 59 -21.11 0.59 -3.56
N GLU A 60 -21.75 -0.49 -3.97
CA GLU A 60 -21.10 -1.62 -4.65
C GLU A 60 -20.36 -1.20 -5.92
N ASP A 61 -20.99 -0.39 -6.76
CA ASP A 61 -20.39 0.11 -7.99
C ASP A 61 -19.19 1.03 -7.73
N ALA A 62 -19.23 1.82 -6.65
CA ALA A 62 -18.10 2.63 -6.22
C ALA A 62 -16.93 1.76 -5.77
N ALA A 63 -17.20 0.70 -5.01
CA ALA A 63 -16.18 -0.25 -4.58
C ALA A 63 -15.53 -0.97 -5.77
N GLU A 64 -16.32 -1.37 -6.76
CA GLU A 64 -15.82 -1.96 -7.99
C GLU A 64 -14.90 -1.00 -8.76
N GLU A 65 -15.29 0.25 -8.89
CA GLU A 65 -14.47 1.27 -9.57
C GLU A 65 -13.15 1.51 -8.83
N LEU A 66 -13.18 1.58 -7.50
CA LEU A 66 -11.97 1.69 -6.70
C LEU A 66 -11.03 0.48 -6.92
N ALA A 67 -11.60 -0.71 -7.00
CA ALA A 67 -10.83 -1.93 -7.28
C ALA A 67 -10.18 -1.88 -8.67
N VAL A 68 -10.93 -1.50 -9.69
CA VAL A 68 -10.42 -1.38 -11.06
C VAL A 68 -9.25 -0.40 -11.10
N ARG A 69 -9.37 0.74 -10.46
CA ARG A 69 -8.31 1.75 -10.43
C ARG A 69 -7.09 1.30 -9.66
N ALA A 70 -7.28 0.67 -8.49
CA ALA A 70 -6.18 0.18 -7.67
C ALA A 70 -5.37 -0.90 -8.40
N PHE A 71 -6.04 -1.81 -9.11
CA PHE A 71 -5.39 -2.91 -9.81
C PHE A 71 -4.92 -2.56 -11.22
N SER A 72 -5.31 -1.42 -11.78
CA SER A 72 -4.80 -0.94 -13.07
C SER A 72 -3.36 -0.46 -12.97
N ALA A 73 -2.91 -0.06 -11.80
CA ALA A 73 -1.55 0.35 -11.58
C ALA A 73 -0.63 -0.88 -11.60
N ARG A 74 0.51 -0.74 -12.27
CA ARG A 74 1.50 -1.81 -12.48
C ARG A 74 1.98 -2.47 -11.19
N THR A 75 1.94 -1.75 -10.10
CA THR A 75 2.44 -2.15 -8.79
C THR A 75 1.34 -2.22 -7.74
N GLY A 76 0.12 -2.56 -8.14
CA GLY A 76 -1.02 -2.82 -7.25
C GLY A 76 -1.10 -1.78 -6.14
N CYS A 77 -1.34 -0.53 -6.50
CA CYS A 77 -0.95 0.53 -5.61
C CYS A 77 -1.94 0.79 -4.52
N PHE A 78 -1.66 0.29 -3.35
CA PHE A 78 -2.25 0.80 -2.13
C PHE A 78 -2.13 2.33 -2.05
N ARG A 79 -1.01 2.89 -2.52
CA ARG A 79 -0.83 4.34 -2.61
C ARG A 79 -1.88 5.01 -3.49
N LEU A 80 -2.17 4.43 -4.66
CA LEU A 80 -3.18 4.99 -5.55
C LEU A 80 -4.57 4.89 -4.92
N LEU A 81 -4.89 3.77 -4.30
CA LEU A 81 -6.13 3.58 -3.56
C LEU A 81 -6.26 4.61 -2.43
N ASP A 82 -5.25 4.73 -1.60
CA ASP A 82 -5.23 5.65 -0.46
C ASP A 82 -5.40 7.11 -0.91
N ARG A 83 -4.68 7.53 -1.95
CA ARG A 83 -4.81 8.87 -2.52
C ARG A 83 -6.21 9.11 -3.07
N THR A 84 -6.77 8.13 -3.75
CA THR A 84 -8.14 8.23 -4.31
C THR A 84 -9.15 8.36 -3.18
N ILE A 85 -9.05 7.54 -2.15
CA ILE A 85 -9.93 7.58 -0.98
C ILE A 85 -9.83 8.94 -0.27
N ASN A 86 -8.64 9.47 -0.09
CA ASN A 86 -8.47 10.79 0.53
C ASN A 86 -9.16 11.89 -0.26
N ASN A 87 -9.12 11.82 -1.59
CA ASN A 87 -9.85 12.77 -2.44
C ASN A 87 -11.36 12.53 -2.40
N VAL A 88 -11.80 11.28 -2.32
CA VAL A 88 -13.21 10.95 -2.12
C VAL A 88 -13.73 11.57 -0.82
N LEU A 89 -12.97 11.50 0.25
CA LEU A 89 -13.33 12.13 1.53
C LEU A 89 -13.51 13.64 1.40
N ARG A 90 -12.66 14.30 0.62
CA ARG A 90 -12.78 15.73 0.35
C ARG A 90 -14.07 16.04 -0.41
N VAL A 91 -14.40 15.24 -1.41
CA VAL A 91 -15.64 15.37 -2.18
C VAL A 91 -16.86 15.16 -1.28
N MET A 92 -16.85 14.11 -0.46
CA MET A 92 -17.91 13.83 0.49
C MET A 92 -18.14 15.01 1.45
N LYS A 93 -17.08 15.53 2.01
CA LYS A 93 -17.14 16.67 2.93
C LYS A 93 -17.71 17.91 2.23
N ALA A 94 -17.30 18.18 0.99
CA ALA A 94 -17.79 19.31 0.21
C ALA A 94 -19.29 19.22 -0.09
N HIS A 95 -19.80 18.00 -0.32
CA HIS A 95 -21.22 17.76 -0.64
C HIS A 95 -22.08 17.43 0.58
N GLY A 96 -21.50 17.28 1.77
CA GLY A 96 -22.22 16.89 2.98
C GLY A 96 -22.78 15.47 2.93
N GLU A 97 -22.11 14.60 2.18
CA GLU A 97 -22.50 13.20 2.00
C GLU A 97 -21.74 12.28 2.95
N TYR A 98 -22.32 11.11 3.25
CA TYR A 98 -21.72 10.14 4.16
C TYR A 98 -21.47 8.77 3.51
N THR A 99 -22.04 8.53 2.33
CA THR A 99 -21.88 7.31 1.56
C THR A 99 -21.05 7.58 0.31
N VAL A 100 -20.07 6.72 0.04
CA VAL A 100 -19.25 6.84 -1.17
C VAL A 100 -20.04 6.33 -2.37
N THR A 101 -20.22 7.19 -3.36
CA THR A 101 -20.90 6.85 -4.62
C THR A 101 -19.91 6.76 -5.77
N LEU A 102 -20.31 6.09 -6.85
CA LEU A 102 -19.50 6.01 -8.07
C LEU A 102 -19.13 7.40 -8.61
N LYS A 103 -20.07 8.31 -8.59
CA LYS A 103 -19.85 9.70 -9.04
C LYS A 103 -18.74 10.38 -8.25
N MET A 104 -18.71 10.18 -6.93
CA MET A 104 -17.66 10.73 -6.07
C MET A 104 -16.29 10.15 -6.39
N VAL A 105 -16.22 8.85 -6.66
CA VAL A 105 -14.97 8.18 -7.05
C VAL A 105 -14.46 8.74 -8.39
N GLN A 106 -15.33 8.92 -9.33
CA GLN A 106 -15.00 9.50 -10.63
C GLN A 106 -14.54 10.95 -10.51
N GLU A 107 -15.22 11.76 -9.71
CA GLU A 107 -14.84 13.14 -9.44
C GLU A 107 -13.49 13.23 -8.74
N ALA A 108 -13.29 12.43 -7.71
CA ALA A 108 -12.02 12.37 -6.97
C ALA A 108 -10.86 11.96 -7.86
N SER A 109 -11.08 10.99 -8.74
CA SER A 109 -10.06 10.54 -9.70
C SER A 109 -9.70 11.61 -10.72
N GLY A 110 -10.69 12.39 -11.16
CA GLY A 110 -10.46 13.50 -12.08
C GLY A 110 -9.62 14.63 -11.49
N MET A 111 -9.55 14.70 -10.16
CA MET A 111 -8.73 15.69 -9.44
C MET A 111 -7.27 15.24 -9.27
N MET A 112 -6.95 14.01 -9.62
CA MET A 112 -5.63 13.44 -9.37
C MET A 112 -4.71 13.59 -10.58
N MET A 113 -3.46 13.91 -10.29
CA MET A 113 -2.39 13.80 -11.28
C MET A 113 -1.87 12.35 -11.23
N LEU A 114 -2.03 11.67 -12.34
CA LEU A 114 -1.62 10.27 -12.49
C LEU A 114 -0.35 10.15 -13.33
#